data_04a9a9058f20a631b3665e716b801c54
#
_entry.id   04a9a9058f20a631b3665e716b801c54
#
_cell.length_a   1.000
_cell.length_b   1.000
_cell.length_c   1.000
_cell.angle_alpha   90.00
_cell.angle_beta   90.00
_cell.angle_gamma   90.00
#
_symmetry.space_group_name_H-M   'P 1'
#
loop_
_entity.id
_entity.type
_entity.pdbx_description
1 polymer ?
#
loop_
_entity_poly.entity_id
_entity_poly.type
_entity_poly.pdbx_seq_one_letter_code
_entity_poly.pdbx_strand_id
1 'polypeptide(L)'
;SLTEQERAAQEAQRRKEAEARARELEERRRERALTARYPDKAAHDVERAAAIQLVDDVTATAEKRLVELTQQRKAFDVEMEFYKKDPSKAPMSLRRKIAENEESIAEQQRFIAGQDQEKRRVHQRFDVELAQLRKLWEAQRMPLPGATPASDAAAPAATR
;
A
#
# COMPACT_ATOMS: atom_id res chain seq x y z
N SER A 1 -17.24 30.17 -46.64
CA SER A 1 -16.71 30.48 -45.32
C SER A 1 -17.52 29.75 -44.24
N LEU A 2 -16.89 29.47 -43.13
CA LEU A 2 -17.52 28.75 -42.05
C LEU A 2 -18.43 29.66 -41.24
N THR A 3 -19.56 29.12 -40.78
CA THR A 3 -20.41 29.83 -39.85
C THR A 3 -19.73 29.88 -38.47
N GLU A 4 -20.24 30.74 -37.60
CA GLU A 4 -19.74 30.82 -36.22
C GLU A 4 -19.91 29.51 -35.50
N GLN A 5 -21.00 28.80 -35.70
CA GLN A 5 -21.24 27.50 -35.11
C GLN A 5 -20.21 26.46 -35.57
N GLU A 6 -19.90 26.48 -36.86
CA GLU A 6 -18.89 25.55 -37.40
C GLU A 6 -17.51 25.85 -36.88
N ARG A 7 -17.16 27.14 -36.72
CA ARG A 7 -15.88 27.54 -36.12
C ARG A 7 -15.80 27.09 -34.66
N ALA A 8 -16.87 27.30 -33.91
CA ALA A 8 -16.93 26.88 -32.50
C ALA A 8 -16.80 25.37 -32.38
N ALA A 9 -17.45 24.63 -33.28
CA ALA A 9 -17.32 23.14 -33.27
C ALA A 9 -15.91 22.71 -33.62
N GLN A 10 -15.28 23.33 -34.61
CA GLN A 10 -13.88 23.02 -34.95
C GLN A 10 -12.92 23.33 -33.80
N GLU A 11 -13.14 24.46 -33.14
CA GLU A 11 -12.31 24.86 -32.03
C GLU A 11 -12.47 23.92 -30.82
N ALA A 12 -13.71 23.53 -30.53
CA ALA A 12 -14.00 22.54 -29.49
C ALA A 12 -13.34 21.21 -29.81
N GLN A 13 -13.38 20.77 -31.05
CA GLN A 13 -12.73 19.52 -31.47
C GLN A 13 -11.21 19.61 -31.34
N ARG A 14 -10.62 20.73 -31.75
CA ARG A 14 -9.17 20.95 -31.59
C ARG A 14 -8.74 20.91 -30.14
N ARG A 15 -9.54 21.52 -29.24
CA ARG A 15 -9.26 21.46 -27.80
C ARG A 15 -9.34 20.05 -27.29
N LYS A 16 -10.34 19.27 -27.67
CA LYS A 16 -10.47 17.86 -27.28
C LYS A 16 -9.27 17.05 -27.70
N GLU A 17 -8.85 17.24 -28.94
CA GLU A 17 -7.69 16.52 -29.48
C GLU A 17 -6.39 16.91 -28.77
N ALA A 18 -6.23 18.20 -28.48
CA ALA A 18 -5.07 18.69 -27.76
C ALA A 18 -5.03 18.15 -26.33
N GLU A 19 -6.19 18.12 -25.66
CA GLU A 19 -6.30 17.55 -24.32
C GLU A 19 -6.01 16.05 -24.31
N ALA A 20 -6.50 15.32 -25.31
CA ALA A 20 -6.23 13.89 -25.46
C ALA A 20 -4.74 13.63 -25.67
N ARG A 21 -4.08 14.42 -26.51
CA ARG A 21 -2.63 14.29 -26.70
C ARG A 21 -1.85 14.61 -25.45
N ALA A 22 -2.27 15.63 -24.72
CA ALA A 22 -1.63 16.00 -23.45
C ALA A 22 -1.76 14.87 -22.42
N ARG A 23 -2.94 14.26 -22.33
CA ARG A 23 -3.14 13.11 -21.43
C ARG A 23 -2.28 11.92 -21.82
N GLU A 24 -2.17 11.63 -23.11
CA GLU A 24 -1.31 10.55 -23.60
C GLU A 24 0.16 10.78 -23.25
N LEU A 25 0.65 11.98 -23.46
CA LEU A 25 2.04 12.33 -23.14
C LEU A 25 2.30 12.20 -21.66
N GLU A 26 1.37 12.66 -20.83
CA GLU A 26 1.51 12.55 -19.37
C GLU A 26 1.48 11.10 -18.90
N GLU A 27 0.61 10.29 -19.48
CA GLU A 27 0.55 8.86 -19.16
C GLU A 27 1.86 8.16 -19.52
N ARG A 28 2.40 8.42 -20.70
CA ARG A 28 3.69 7.85 -21.10
C ARG A 28 4.82 8.30 -20.20
N ARG A 29 4.78 9.55 -19.77
CA ARG A 29 5.78 10.05 -18.82
C ARG A 29 5.70 9.29 -17.51
N ARG A 30 4.50 9.07 -16.99
CA ARG A 30 4.31 8.29 -15.76
C ARG A 30 4.77 6.84 -15.93
N GLU A 31 4.47 6.23 -17.06
CA GLU A 31 4.90 4.86 -17.35
C GLU A 31 6.42 4.75 -17.41
N ARG A 32 7.09 5.71 -18.05
CA ARG A 32 8.55 5.73 -18.08
C ARG A 32 9.15 5.92 -16.70
N ALA A 33 8.55 6.79 -15.89
CA ALA A 33 8.99 6.99 -14.51
C ALA A 33 8.83 5.71 -13.69
N LEU A 34 7.72 5.02 -13.90
CA LEU A 34 7.43 3.77 -13.18
C LEU A 34 8.45 2.67 -13.53
N THR A 35 8.75 2.48 -14.82
CA THR A 35 9.72 1.48 -15.24
C THR A 35 11.16 1.89 -14.92
N ALA A 36 11.44 3.18 -14.81
CA ALA A 36 12.74 3.65 -14.31
C ALA A 36 12.91 3.34 -12.83
N ARG A 37 11.85 3.51 -12.07
CA ARG A 37 11.86 3.17 -10.63
C ARG A 37 11.93 1.66 -10.40
N TYR A 38 11.22 0.91 -11.20
CA TYR A 38 11.14 -0.55 -11.10
C TYR A 38 11.55 -1.19 -12.42
N PRO A 39 12.86 -1.34 -12.66
CA PRO A 39 13.32 -1.94 -13.92
C PRO A 39 12.98 -3.42 -14.06
N ASP A 40 12.71 -4.10 -12.96
CA ASP A 40 12.36 -5.52 -12.94
C ASP A 40 11.53 -5.87 -11.71
N LYS A 41 11.08 -7.09 -11.65
CA LYS A 41 10.26 -7.58 -10.54
C LYS A 41 11.01 -7.54 -9.21
N ALA A 42 12.32 -7.81 -9.23
CA ALA A 42 13.11 -7.81 -8.01
C ALA A 42 13.12 -6.43 -7.34
N ALA A 43 13.27 -5.36 -8.11
CA ALA A 43 13.21 -4.00 -7.59
C ALA A 43 11.83 -3.69 -6.98
N HIS A 44 10.78 -4.14 -7.63
CA HIS A 44 9.41 -3.95 -7.13
C HIS A 44 9.17 -4.76 -5.85
N ASP A 45 9.66 -5.99 -5.79
CA ASP A 45 9.54 -6.84 -4.61
C ASP A 45 10.23 -6.23 -3.39
N VAL A 46 11.37 -5.60 -3.57
CA VAL A 46 12.09 -4.92 -2.48
C VAL A 46 11.24 -3.79 -1.88
N GLU A 47 10.61 -2.98 -2.72
CA GLU A 47 9.74 -1.90 -2.24
C GLU A 47 8.50 -2.44 -1.55
N ARG A 48 7.91 -3.49 -2.09
CA ARG A 48 6.77 -4.17 -1.45
C ARG A 48 7.15 -4.66 -0.06
N ALA A 49 8.27 -5.38 0.03
CA ALA A 49 8.74 -5.91 1.31
C ALA A 49 8.97 -4.81 2.33
N ALA A 50 9.55 -3.68 1.91
CA ALA A 50 9.78 -2.54 2.80
C ALA A 50 8.46 -1.94 3.29
N ALA A 51 7.47 -1.80 2.41
CA ALA A 51 6.16 -1.25 2.78
C ALA A 51 5.43 -2.19 3.76
N ILE A 52 5.50 -3.50 3.54
CA ILE A 52 4.89 -4.49 4.45
C ILE A 52 5.61 -4.49 5.80
N GLN A 53 6.94 -4.37 5.79
CA GLN A 53 7.70 -4.32 7.03
C GLN A 53 7.29 -3.15 7.93
N LEU A 54 6.99 -1.98 7.34
CA LEU A 54 6.50 -0.84 8.10
C LEU A 54 5.18 -1.16 8.82
N VAL A 55 4.26 -1.83 8.14
CA VAL A 55 2.99 -2.26 8.74
C VAL A 55 3.24 -3.28 9.85
N ASP A 56 4.10 -4.26 9.59
CA ASP A 56 4.43 -5.30 10.57
C ASP A 56 5.10 -4.72 11.81
N ASP A 57 5.96 -3.72 11.66
CA ASP A 57 6.63 -3.06 12.79
C ASP A 57 5.62 -2.34 13.68
N VAL A 58 4.65 -1.64 13.08
CA VAL A 58 3.59 -0.97 13.82
C VAL A 58 2.73 -1.98 14.55
N THR A 59 2.39 -3.09 13.89
CA THR A 59 1.60 -4.17 14.48
C THR A 59 2.35 -4.81 15.66
N ALA A 60 3.64 -5.07 15.52
CA ALA A 60 4.46 -5.66 16.58
C ALA A 60 4.48 -4.78 17.83
N THR A 61 4.59 -3.46 17.66
CA THR A 61 4.54 -2.52 18.78
C THR A 61 3.19 -2.59 19.49
N ALA A 62 2.09 -2.65 18.74
CA ALA A 62 0.74 -2.76 19.31
C ALA A 62 0.55 -4.08 20.05
N GLU A 63 1.05 -5.18 19.50
CA GLU A 63 0.98 -6.49 20.13
C GLU A 63 1.75 -6.52 21.43
N LYS A 64 2.92 -5.89 21.47
CA LYS A 64 3.71 -5.77 22.68
C LYS A 64 2.96 -4.99 23.76
N ARG A 65 2.31 -3.88 23.36
CA ARG A 65 1.48 -3.11 24.28
C ARG A 65 0.32 -3.95 24.80
N LEU A 66 -0.29 -4.75 23.95
CA LEU A 66 -1.41 -5.64 24.33
C LEU A 66 -0.95 -6.66 25.38
N VAL A 67 0.25 -7.22 25.24
CA VAL A 67 0.82 -8.12 26.24
C VAL A 67 0.97 -7.42 27.60
N GLU A 68 1.49 -6.21 27.61
CA GLU A 68 1.63 -5.41 28.84
C GLU A 68 0.28 -5.16 29.50
N LEU A 69 -0.73 -4.77 28.71
CA LEU A 69 -2.08 -4.52 29.20
C LEU A 69 -2.74 -5.78 29.76
N THR A 70 -2.50 -6.92 29.12
CA THR A 70 -3.02 -8.21 29.57
C THR A 70 -2.38 -8.63 30.90
N GLN A 71 -1.10 -8.36 31.08
CA GLN A 71 -0.41 -8.61 32.36
C GLN A 71 -0.97 -7.70 33.47
N GLN A 72 -1.23 -6.41 33.16
CA GLN A 72 -1.89 -5.50 34.09
C GLN A 72 -3.27 -6.02 34.48
N ARG A 73 -4.02 -6.54 33.49
CA ARG A 73 -5.34 -7.11 33.77
C ARG A 73 -5.28 -8.27 34.76
N LYS A 74 -4.29 -9.14 34.60
CA LYS A 74 -4.09 -10.25 35.53
C LYS A 74 -3.82 -9.77 36.94
N ALA A 75 -3.02 -8.71 37.08
CA ALA A 75 -2.75 -8.12 38.40
C ALA A 75 -4.03 -7.55 39.03
N PHE A 76 -4.85 -6.88 38.25
CA PHE A 76 -6.14 -6.36 38.72
C PHE A 76 -7.10 -7.50 39.11
N ASP A 77 -7.11 -8.58 38.36
CA ASP A 77 -7.94 -9.74 38.67
C ASP A 77 -7.54 -10.36 40.01
N VAL A 78 -6.24 -10.40 40.31
CA VAL A 78 -5.75 -10.86 41.63
C VAL A 78 -6.25 -9.94 42.73
N GLU A 79 -6.20 -8.61 42.54
CA GLU A 79 -6.72 -7.68 43.54
C GLU A 79 -8.24 -7.84 43.72
N MET A 80 -8.99 -8.07 42.65
CA MET A 80 -10.43 -8.27 42.71
C MET A 80 -10.84 -9.54 43.45
N GLU A 81 -9.95 -10.53 43.53
CA GLU A 81 -10.23 -11.74 44.30
C GLU A 81 -10.56 -11.46 45.77
N PHE A 82 -9.98 -10.41 46.35
CA PHE A 82 -10.30 -9.99 47.72
C PHE A 82 -11.75 -9.56 47.88
N TYR A 83 -12.42 -9.20 46.82
CA TYR A 83 -13.77 -8.68 46.81
C TYR A 83 -14.77 -9.62 46.15
N LYS A 84 -14.39 -10.87 45.90
CA LYS A 84 -15.25 -11.79 45.13
C LYS A 84 -16.59 -12.07 45.76
N LYS A 85 -16.67 -11.98 47.11
CA LYS A 85 -17.93 -12.18 47.84
C LYS A 85 -18.91 -10.99 47.72
N ASP A 86 -18.33 -9.80 47.57
CA ASP A 86 -19.10 -8.57 47.36
C ASP A 86 -18.26 -7.60 46.49
N PRO A 87 -18.32 -7.74 45.15
CA PRO A 87 -17.57 -6.89 44.26
C PRO A 87 -17.81 -5.39 44.41
N SER A 88 -18.98 -5.02 44.95
CA SER A 88 -19.29 -3.60 45.17
C SER A 88 -18.39 -2.95 46.21
N LYS A 89 -17.71 -3.73 47.04
CA LYS A 89 -16.77 -3.22 48.04
C LYS A 89 -15.40 -2.89 47.49
N ALA A 90 -15.11 -3.26 46.24
CA ALA A 90 -13.85 -2.90 45.62
C ALA A 90 -13.72 -1.37 45.53
N PRO A 91 -12.53 -0.81 45.81
CA PRO A 91 -12.34 0.63 45.71
C PRO A 91 -12.69 1.16 44.32
N MET A 92 -13.23 2.37 44.27
CA MET A 92 -13.53 3.02 42.99
C MET A 92 -12.29 3.15 42.12
N SER A 93 -11.14 3.42 42.73
CA SER A 93 -9.88 3.51 41.98
C SER A 93 -9.54 2.20 41.28
N LEU A 94 -9.74 1.06 41.90
CA LEU A 94 -9.49 -0.24 41.30
C LEU A 94 -10.48 -0.51 40.16
N ARG A 95 -11.76 -0.23 40.38
CA ARG A 95 -12.77 -0.42 39.34
C ARG A 95 -12.51 0.46 38.12
N ARG A 96 -12.05 1.70 38.35
CA ARG A 96 -11.72 2.62 37.27
C ARG A 96 -10.51 2.13 36.47
N LYS A 97 -9.48 1.65 37.16
CA LYS A 97 -8.28 1.10 36.51
C LYS A 97 -8.61 -0.12 35.65
N ILE A 98 -9.51 -0.98 36.14
CA ILE A 98 -9.98 -2.14 35.38
C ILE A 98 -10.73 -1.68 34.13
N ALA A 99 -11.64 -0.72 34.26
CA ALA A 99 -12.40 -0.20 33.12
C ALA A 99 -11.46 0.45 32.06
N GLU A 100 -10.50 1.23 32.48
CA GLU A 100 -9.50 1.83 31.61
C GLU A 100 -8.64 0.76 30.90
N ASN A 101 -8.25 -0.26 31.64
CA ASN A 101 -7.49 -1.38 31.09
C ASN A 101 -8.29 -2.13 30.02
N GLU A 102 -9.57 -2.44 30.32
CA GLU A 102 -10.46 -3.10 29.36
C GLU A 102 -10.60 -2.28 28.07
N GLU A 103 -10.78 -0.96 28.20
CA GLU A 103 -10.89 -0.08 27.06
C GLU A 103 -9.57 -0.05 26.25
N SER A 104 -8.43 0.04 26.93
CA SER A 104 -7.13 0.04 26.27
C SER A 104 -6.87 -1.28 25.54
N ILE A 105 -7.23 -2.40 26.12
CA ILE A 105 -7.12 -3.71 25.47
C ILE A 105 -7.98 -3.74 24.20
N ALA A 106 -9.22 -3.30 24.31
CA ALA A 106 -10.13 -3.27 23.16
C ALA A 106 -9.61 -2.36 22.04
N GLU A 107 -9.06 -1.20 22.39
CA GLU A 107 -8.46 -0.29 21.42
C GLU A 107 -7.30 -0.93 20.68
N GLN A 108 -6.39 -1.60 21.41
CA GLN A 108 -5.25 -2.26 20.78
C GLN A 108 -5.69 -3.40 19.87
N GLN A 109 -6.70 -4.17 20.29
CA GLN A 109 -7.23 -5.25 19.46
C GLN A 109 -7.84 -4.71 18.17
N ARG A 110 -8.60 -3.61 18.23
CA ARG A 110 -9.15 -2.97 17.05
C ARG A 110 -8.05 -2.42 16.14
N PHE A 111 -7.03 -1.81 16.74
CA PHE A 111 -5.91 -1.27 15.98
C PHE A 111 -5.17 -2.38 15.23
N ILE A 112 -4.87 -3.50 15.90
CA ILE A 112 -4.20 -4.65 15.28
C ILE A 112 -5.03 -5.21 14.12
N ALA A 113 -6.34 -5.34 14.33
CA ALA A 113 -7.25 -5.79 13.27
C ALA A 113 -7.23 -4.83 12.06
N GLY A 114 -7.17 -3.53 12.33
CA GLY A 114 -7.06 -2.51 11.29
C GLY A 114 -5.74 -2.60 10.53
N GLN A 115 -4.64 -2.92 11.22
CA GLN A 115 -3.34 -3.10 10.58
C GLN A 115 -3.34 -4.32 9.65
N ASP A 116 -4.05 -5.37 9.99
CA ASP A 116 -4.19 -6.51 9.10
C ASP A 116 -4.89 -6.14 7.78
N GLN A 117 -5.91 -5.30 7.85
CA GLN A 117 -6.56 -4.76 6.65
C GLN A 117 -5.62 -3.84 5.88
N GLU A 118 -4.84 -3.01 6.56
CA GLU A 118 -3.85 -2.14 5.91
C GLU A 118 -2.82 -2.96 5.16
N LYS A 119 -2.34 -4.04 5.75
CA LYS A 119 -1.40 -4.95 5.10
C LYS A 119 -1.99 -5.51 3.79
N ARG A 120 -3.26 -5.90 3.81
CA ARG A 120 -3.96 -6.36 2.60
C ARG A 120 -4.06 -5.25 1.55
N ARG A 121 -4.37 -4.01 1.95
CA ARG A 121 -4.44 -2.88 1.03
C ARG A 121 -3.09 -2.61 0.37
N VAL A 122 -2.01 -2.70 1.15
CA VAL A 122 -0.65 -2.52 0.63
C VAL A 122 -0.35 -3.58 -0.43
N HIS A 123 -0.64 -4.86 -0.13
CA HIS A 123 -0.44 -5.92 -1.11
C HIS A 123 -1.27 -5.71 -2.37
N GLN A 124 -2.53 -5.33 -2.24
CA GLN A 124 -3.39 -5.06 -3.40
C GLN A 124 -2.84 -3.94 -4.28
N ARG A 125 -2.34 -2.87 -3.66
CA ARG A 125 -1.75 -1.75 -4.39
C ARG A 125 -0.52 -2.22 -5.18
N PHE A 126 0.35 -2.99 -4.57
CA PHE A 126 1.51 -3.55 -5.25
C PHE A 126 1.12 -4.58 -6.32
N ASP A 127 0.08 -5.38 -6.10
CA ASP A 127 -0.41 -6.32 -7.09
C ASP A 127 -0.92 -5.60 -8.35
N VAL A 128 -1.68 -4.54 -8.19
CA VAL A 128 -2.17 -3.72 -9.30
C VAL A 128 -1.00 -3.10 -10.07
N GLU A 129 -0.04 -2.54 -9.33
CA GLU A 129 1.15 -1.93 -9.91
C GLU A 129 2.00 -2.96 -10.65
N LEU A 130 2.17 -4.15 -10.08
CA LEU A 130 2.91 -5.23 -10.73
C LEU A 130 2.27 -5.66 -12.05
N ALA A 131 0.94 -5.76 -12.08
CA ALA A 131 0.25 -6.10 -13.31
C ALA A 131 0.50 -5.07 -14.42
N GLN A 132 0.50 -3.79 -14.08
CA GLN A 132 0.85 -2.73 -15.00
C GLN A 132 2.31 -2.81 -15.44
N LEU A 133 3.22 -3.01 -14.49
CA LEU A 133 4.65 -3.15 -14.78
C LEU A 133 4.95 -4.32 -15.71
N ARG A 134 4.29 -5.46 -15.50
CA ARG A 134 4.49 -6.62 -16.38
C ARG A 134 4.16 -6.29 -17.84
N LYS A 135 3.10 -5.54 -18.06
CA LYS A 135 2.73 -5.09 -19.41
C LYS A 135 3.76 -4.13 -19.98
N LEU A 136 4.26 -3.21 -19.17
CA LEU A 136 5.25 -2.24 -19.60
C LEU A 136 6.60 -2.89 -19.90
N TRP A 137 7.05 -3.81 -19.04
CA TRP A 137 8.28 -4.54 -19.27
C TRP A 137 8.21 -5.39 -20.54
N GLU A 138 7.08 -6.04 -20.77
CA GLU A 138 6.85 -6.83 -21.97
C GLU A 138 6.89 -5.95 -23.21
N ALA A 139 6.21 -4.80 -23.18
CA ALA A 139 6.20 -3.85 -24.28
C ALA A 139 7.61 -3.32 -24.58
N GLN A 140 8.42 -3.07 -23.56
CA GLN A 140 9.78 -2.58 -23.74
C GLN A 140 10.72 -3.64 -24.32
N ARG A 141 10.44 -4.91 -24.13
CA ARG A 141 11.24 -5.98 -24.72
C ARG A 141 10.87 -6.28 -26.17
N MET A 142 9.69 -5.88 -26.58
CA MET A 142 9.24 -6.15 -27.94
C MET A 142 9.89 -5.16 -28.90
N PRO A 143 10.42 -5.63 -30.03
CA PRO A 143 10.97 -4.72 -31.01
C PRO A 143 9.88 -3.82 -31.60
N LEU A 144 10.24 -2.60 -31.91
CA LEU A 144 9.31 -1.70 -32.59
C LEU A 144 8.99 -2.25 -33.97
N PRO A 145 7.77 -2.04 -34.47
CA PRO A 145 7.42 -2.42 -35.81
C PRO A 145 8.41 -1.88 -36.83
N GLY A 146 8.96 -2.74 -37.65
CA GLY A 146 9.93 -2.32 -38.63
C GLY A 146 11.35 -2.18 -38.14
N ALA A 147 11.57 -2.33 -36.84
CA ALA A 147 12.92 -2.26 -36.30
C ALA A 147 13.73 -3.53 -36.67
N THR A 148 14.96 -3.35 -36.98
CA THR A 148 15.84 -4.47 -37.22
C THR A 148 16.20 -5.11 -35.90
N PRO A 149 16.08 -6.43 -35.78
CA PRO A 149 16.50 -7.11 -34.57
C PRO A 149 17.97 -6.88 -34.33
N ALA A 150 18.26 -6.61 -33.18
CA ALA A 150 19.54 -6.28 -32.83
C ALA A 150 20.43 -7.44 -32.95
N SER A 151 20.36 -8.13 -33.39
CA SER A 151 21.08 -9.05 -33.58
C SER A 151 22.08 -9.50 -32.92
N ASP A 152 21.90 -9.92 -32.68
CA ASP A 152 22.59 -10.89 -32.46
C ASP A 152 23.89 -10.67 -32.59
N ALA A 153 24.15 -9.98 -33.24
CA ALA A 153 25.33 -9.87 -33.46
C ALA A 153 26.19 -9.93 -32.42
N ALA A 154 25.94 -9.45 -31.62
CA ALA A 154 26.75 -9.30 -30.75
C ALA A 154 27.10 -10.26 -29.91
N ALA A 155 26.66 -11.02 -29.90
CA ALA A 155 26.81 -11.88 -28.99
C ALA A 155 28.06 -12.23 -28.74
N PRO A 156 28.73 -11.90 -28.15
CA PRO A 156 29.83 -12.13 -27.87
C PRO A 156 30.29 -13.16 -27.29
N ALA A 157 30.57 -13.49 -27.38
CA ALA A 157 31.10 -14.27 -26.97
C ALA A 157 31.57 -14.61 -25.93
N ALA A 158 31.45 -14.72 -25.48
CA ALA A 158 31.73 -14.96 -24.55
C ALA A 158 32.68 -15.55 -24.16
N THR A 159 33.11 -15.60 -24.24
CA THR A 159 33.93 -16.04 -23.90
C THR A 159 34.51 -16.56 -23.05
N ARG A 160 34.76 -16.82 -22.62
CA ARG A 160 35.31 -17.34 -21.80
C ARG A 160 35.77 -17.05 -21.05
#